data_16736395b9fbbb67bd78652a217d157e
#
_entry.id   16736395b9fbbb67bd78652a217d157e
#
_cell.length_a   1.000
_cell.length_b   1.000
_cell.length_c   1.000
_cell.angle_alpha   90.00
_cell.angle_beta   90.00
_cell.angle_gamma   90.00
#
_symmetry.space_group_name_H-M   'P 1'
#
loop_
_entity.id
_entity.type
_entity.pdbx_description
1 polymer ?
#
loop_
_entity_poly.entity_id
_entity_poly.type
_entity_poly.pdbx_seq_one_letter_code
_entity_poly.pdbx_strand_id
1 'polypeptide(L)'
;MKRLIFSISIALSLITLSIAGCSSAAKSNQNAAEAESADASMPAADFNADSAYAFVEAQCAFGPRVPGSDAHSRCGDYLVRQLKKYGAIVTEQKAKLKAFDGTTLNMRNIIASYNPNAEKRILLLAHWDCRPWADSDADPANHALPVMGANDGASGVGVLLEIARALHARQAQVGVDIMLVDDEDWGSHDGNEESWALGTQYWTNNMHIKGYRPAFGILLDMVGAYGAKFYQEYYSTAYAQSVVTEVWNIAHRLGYGAMFPKEQGGGITDDHVFVNRAGIPCIDIIDMRPGTEHGFFPHWHTTADTMQNIDPATLKAVGSVVLTLIYSM
;
A
#
# COMPACT_ATOMS: atom_id res chain seq x y z
N MET A 1 -9.63 -69.73 13.22
CA MET A 1 -9.77 -70.51 14.51
C MET A 1 -9.48 -69.55 15.66
N LYS A 2 -10.41 -69.64 16.63
CA LYS A 2 -10.37 -69.16 18.03
C LYS A 2 -10.47 -67.61 18.27
N ARG A 3 -11.72 -67.24 18.55
CA ARG A 3 -12.15 -66.08 19.36
C ARG A 3 -11.57 -66.18 20.77
N LEU A 4 -11.23 -65.04 21.39
CA LEU A 4 -11.27 -64.94 22.85
C LEU A 4 -11.94 -63.60 23.22
N ILE A 5 -13.07 -63.76 23.90
CA ILE A 5 -13.89 -62.74 24.53
C ILE A 5 -13.38 -62.62 25.98
N PHE A 6 -13.14 -61.41 26.47
CA PHE A 6 -13.03 -61.20 27.93
C PHE A 6 -13.92 -60.03 28.33
N SER A 7 -14.96 -60.38 29.04
CA SER A 7 -15.83 -59.48 29.80
C SER A 7 -15.32 -59.40 31.22
N ILE A 8 -15.24 -58.23 31.83
CA ILE A 8 -15.22 -58.02 33.28
C ILE A 8 -15.81 -56.64 33.57
N SER A 9 -16.98 -56.62 34.03
CA SER A 9 -17.62 -56.27 35.29
C SER A 9 -17.35 -54.89 35.90
N ILE A 10 -18.46 -54.25 36.08
CA ILE A 10 -18.83 -52.99 36.75
C ILE A 10 -18.39 -53.02 38.23
N ALA A 11 -17.81 -51.91 38.66
CA ALA A 11 -17.83 -51.54 40.08
C ALA A 11 -18.22 -50.06 40.20
N LEU A 12 -19.41 -49.87 40.71
CA LEU A 12 -20.07 -48.60 41.05
C LEU A 12 -19.52 -48.17 42.43
N SER A 13 -18.90 -47.02 42.50
CA SER A 13 -18.57 -46.37 43.79
C SER A 13 -19.10 -44.93 43.73
N LEU A 14 -20.19 -44.70 44.42
CA LEU A 14 -20.66 -43.37 44.79
C LEU A 14 -19.69 -42.78 45.82
N ILE A 15 -19.20 -41.59 45.52
CA ILE A 15 -18.66 -40.69 46.56
C ILE A 15 -19.33 -39.33 46.33
N THR A 16 -19.94 -38.86 47.38
CA THR A 16 -20.70 -37.62 47.50
C THR A 16 -19.81 -36.39 47.58
N LEU A 17 -20.12 -35.47 46.79
CA LEU A 17 -20.27 -34.03 46.89
C LEU A 17 -19.60 -33.29 48.08
N SER A 18 -18.81 -32.32 47.73
CA SER A 18 -18.67 -31.06 48.51
C SER A 18 -18.54 -29.93 47.56
N ILE A 19 -19.57 -29.07 47.59
CA ILE A 19 -19.64 -27.80 46.87
C ILE A 19 -18.77 -26.77 47.61
N ALA A 20 -17.77 -26.19 46.95
CA ALA A 20 -17.20 -24.94 47.34
C ALA A 20 -16.86 -24.16 46.06
N GLY A 21 -17.62 -23.29 45.71
CA GLY A 21 -17.59 -21.85 45.63
C GLY A 21 -16.78 -21.31 44.45
N CYS A 22 -17.50 -20.98 43.41
CA CYS A 22 -17.10 -20.08 42.33
C CYS A 22 -16.57 -18.74 42.83
N SER A 23 -15.41 -18.29 42.31
CA SER A 23 -15.14 -16.83 42.13
C SER A 23 -13.94 -16.51 41.23
N SER A 24 -13.75 -17.21 40.13
CA SER A 24 -12.67 -16.83 39.17
C SER A 24 -13.13 -16.57 37.71
N ALA A 25 -14.42 -16.74 37.42
CA ALA A 25 -14.92 -16.52 36.07
C ALA A 25 -15.36 -15.04 35.77
N ALA A 26 -15.50 -14.19 36.80
CA ALA A 26 -15.95 -12.81 36.63
C ALA A 26 -14.83 -11.79 36.30
N LYS A 27 -13.56 -12.13 36.61
CA LYS A 27 -12.45 -11.20 36.32
C LYS A 27 -11.88 -11.30 34.91
N SER A 28 -12.01 -12.44 34.22
CA SER A 28 -11.53 -12.58 32.83
C SER A 28 -12.45 -11.92 31.81
N ASN A 29 -13.76 -11.82 32.08
CA ASN A 29 -14.70 -11.17 31.17
C ASN A 29 -14.69 -9.64 31.27
N GLN A 30 -14.32 -9.08 32.43
CA GLN A 30 -14.17 -7.62 32.53
C GLN A 30 -12.93 -7.11 31.81
N ASN A 31 -11.81 -7.82 31.90
CA ASN A 31 -10.59 -7.43 31.16
C ASN A 31 -10.70 -7.60 29.64
N ALA A 32 -11.51 -8.55 29.15
CA ALA A 32 -11.78 -8.68 27.71
C ALA A 32 -12.72 -7.57 27.21
N ALA A 33 -13.73 -7.19 28.00
CA ALA A 33 -14.64 -6.12 27.67
C ALA A 33 -13.99 -4.72 27.76
N GLU A 34 -13.06 -4.52 28.71
CA GLU A 34 -12.27 -3.29 28.81
C GLU A 34 -11.22 -3.19 27.68
N ALA A 35 -10.64 -4.28 27.21
CA ALA A 35 -9.75 -4.30 26.05
C ALA A 35 -10.50 -3.99 24.73
N GLU A 36 -11.70 -4.53 24.54
CA GLU A 36 -12.56 -4.20 23.39
C GLU A 36 -13.07 -2.75 23.43
N SER A 37 -13.35 -2.18 24.60
CA SER A 37 -13.85 -0.81 24.72
C SER A 37 -12.77 0.26 24.58
N ALA A 38 -11.50 -0.06 24.88
CA ALA A 38 -10.38 0.87 24.70
C ALA A 38 -9.95 1.01 23.22
N ASP A 39 -10.25 0.01 22.37
CA ASP A 39 -9.89 0.00 20.95
C ASP A 39 -10.92 0.74 20.06
N ALA A 40 -12.10 1.05 20.60
CA ALA A 40 -13.20 1.68 19.84
C ALA A 40 -13.10 3.21 19.69
N SER A 41 -12.07 3.86 20.20
CA SER A 41 -12.04 5.34 20.34
C SER A 41 -10.86 6.07 19.70
N MET A 42 -10.13 5.47 18.76
CA MET A 42 -9.13 6.24 18.02
C MET A 42 -9.87 7.10 16.97
N PRO A 43 -9.88 8.45 17.10
CA PRO A 43 -10.50 9.27 16.05
C PRO A 43 -9.74 9.08 14.75
N ALA A 44 -10.48 8.90 13.64
CA ALA A 44 -9.89 8.90 12.31
C ALA A 44 -9.07 10.19 12.14
N ALA A 45 -7.88 10.07 11.57
CA ALA A 45 -7.12 11.23 11.17
C ALA A 45 -7.87 12.00 10.06
N ASP A 46 -7.83 13.32 10.10
CA ASP A 46 -8.54 14.18 9.13
C ASP A 46 -7.83 14.15 7.77
N PHE A 47 -8.24 13.22 6.92
CA PHE A 47 -7.80 13.08 5.54
C PHE A 47 -8.82 13.72 4.59
N ASN A 48 -8.38 14.67 3.78
CA ASN A 48 -9.23 15.39 2.85
C ASN A 48 -9.26 14.70 1.47
N ALA A 49 -10.38 14.04 1.17
CA ALA A 49 -10.59 13.31 -0.09
C ALA A 49 -10.57 14.23 -1.31
N ASP A 50 -11.17 15.43 -1.22
CA ASP A 50 -11.22 16.36 -2.35
C ASP A 50 -9.83 16.89 -2.68
N SER A 51 -8.99 17.09 -1.67
CA SER A 51 -7.59 17.48 -1.86
C SER A 51 -6.79 16.36 -2.55
N ALA A 52 -6.96 15.10 -2.11
CA ALA A 52 -6.31 13.95 -2.75
C ALA A 52 -6.76 13.80 -4.21
N TYR A 53 -8.07 13.92 -4.47
CA TYR A 53 -8.62 13.88 -5.84
C TYR A 53 -8.04 14.99 -6.71
N ALA A 54 -7.96 16.23 -6.20
CA ALA A 54 -7.36 17.35 -6.93
C ALA A 54 -5.87 17.13 -7.22
N PHE A 55 -5.13 16.40 -6.37
CA PHE A 55 -3.75 16.01 -6.65
C PHE A 55 -3.64 14.95 -7.74
N VAL A 56 -4.58 14.01 -7.84
CA VAL A 56 -4.65 13.07 -8.97
C VAL A 56 -4.94 13.83 -10.26
N GLU A 57 -5.95 14.68 -10.25
CA GLU A 57 -6.36 15.51 -11.41
C GLU A 57 -5.19 16.39 -11.90
N ALA A 58 -4.46 17.03 -10.99
CA ALA A 58 -3.32 17.88 -11.33
C ALA A 58 -2.19 17.10 -12.02
N GLN A 59 -1.96 15.84 -11.67
CA GLN A 59 -0.99 14.97 -12.34
C GLN A 59 -1.49 14.61 -13.75
N CYS A 60 -2.74 14.19 -13.89
CA CYS A 60 -3.35 13.85 -15.16
C CYS A 60 -3.40 15.06 -16.13
N ALA A 61 -3.52 16.28 -15.61
CA ALA A 61 -3.53 17.51 -16.42
C ALA A 61 -2.20 17.76 -17.18
N PHE A 62 -1.09 17.13 -16.79
CA PHE A 62 0.16 17.16 -17.57
C PHE A 62 0.11 16.25 -18.79
N GLY A 63 -0.80 15.29 -18.83
CA GLY A 63 -0.87 14.17 -19.76
C GLY A 63 -0.21 12.90 -19.21
N PRO A 64 -0.10 11.84 -20.03
CA PRO A 64 0.60 10.62 -19.67
C PRO A 64 2.04 10.88 -19.22
N ARG A 65 2.37 10.44 -18.00
CA ARG A 65 3.70 10.67 -17.38
C ARG A 65 4.68 9.58 -17.78
N VAL A 66 4.68 9.26 -19.07
CA VAL A 66 5.62 8.27 -19.63
C VAL A 66 7.06 8.74 -19.40
N PRO A 67 7.95 7.90 -18.85
CA PRO A 67 9.35 8.22 -18.61
C PRO A 67 10.03 8.85 -19.83
N GLY A 68 10.68 9.99 -19.60
CA GLY A 68 11.36 10.75 -20.65
C GLY A 68 10.49 11.73 -21.46
N SER A 69 9.17 11.76 -21.26
CA SER A 69 8.28 12.73 -21.90
C SER A 69 8.34 14.12 -21.24
N ASP A 70 7.84 15.14 -21.95
CA ASP A 70 7.68 16.49 -21.40
C ASP A 70 6.64 16.51 -20.24
N ALA A 71 5.57 15.72 -20.34
CA ALA A 71 4.57 15.53 -19.28
C ALA A 71 5.21 14.99 -18.01
N HIS A 72 6.03 13.95 -18.11
CA HIS A 72 6.79 13.35 -17.02
C HIS A 72 7.71 14.40 -16.37
N SER A 73 8.53 15.10 -17.14
CA SER A 73 9.43 16.13 -16.61
C SER A 73 8.69 17.22 -15.83
N ARG A 74 7.61 17.78 -16.40
CA ARG A 74 6.81 18.85 -15.77
C ARG A 74 6.05 18.36 -14.55
N CYS A 75 5.53 17.12 -14.57
CA CYS A 75 4.88 16.52 -13.43
C CYS A 75 5.88 16.30 -12.28
N GLY A 76 7.06 15.74 -12.54
CA GLY A 76 8.12 15.59 -11.53
C GLY A 76 8.50 16.92 -10.86
N ASP A 77 8.59 18.01 -11.63
CA ASP A 77 8.82 19.36 -11.07
C ASP A 77 7.65 19.84 -10.20
N TYR A 78 6.41 19.52 -10.60
CA TYR A 78 5.22 19.80 -9.79
C TYR A 78 5.26 19.05 -8.47
N LEU A 79 5.55 17.75 -8.47
CA LEU A 79 5.63 16.90 -7.29
C LEU A 79 6.68 17.42 -6.29
N VAL A 80 7.87 17.75 -6.77
CA VAL A 80 8.93 18.37 -5.94
C VAL A 80 8.45 19.67 -5.32
N ARG A 81 7.78 20.55 -6.08
CA ARG A 81 7.24 21.81 -5.55
C ARG A 81 6.18 21.59 -4.49
N GLN A 82 5.26 20.61 -4.66
CA GLN A 82 4.21 20.31 -3.69
C GLN A 82 4.82 19.79 -2.37
N LEU A 83 5.72 18.82 -2.44
CA LEU A 83 6.37 18.27 -1.25
C LEU A 83 7.16 19.33 -0.49
N LYS A 84 7.91 20.20 -1.18
CA LYS A 84 8.60 21.34 -0.56
C LYS A 84 7.63 22.35 0.05
N LYS A 85 6.50 22.64 -0.62
CA LYS A 85 5.44 23.52 -0.10
C LYS A 85 4.88 23.00 1.23
N TYR A 86 4.80 21.68 1.39
CA TYR A 86 4.36 21.04 2.63
C TYR A 86 5.49 20.76 3.61
N GLY A 87 6.63 21.44 3.48
CA GLY A 87 7.70 21.49 4.48
C GLY A 87 8.62 20.26 4.49
N ALA A 88 8.57 19.40 3.48
CA ALA A 88 9.49 18.28 3.39
C ALA A 88 10.92 18.72 3.05
N ILE A 89 11.91 17.99 3.56
CA ILE A 89 13.25 17.96 3.00
C ILE A 89 13.22 17.03 1.81
N VAL A 90 13.38 17.57 0.59
CA VAL A 90 13.25 16.80 -0.65
C VAL A 90 14.62 16.49 -1.23
N THR A 91 14.87 15.20 -1.48
CA THR A 91 16.03 14.66 -2.23
C THR A 91 15.54 14.09 -3.56
N GLU A 92 16.17 14.46 -4.65
CA GLU A 92 15.93 13.87 -5.97
C GLU A 92 17.08 12.92 -6.30
N GLN A 93 16.75 11.65 -6.55
CA GLN A 93 17.72 10.65 -6.99
C GLN A 93 17.54 10.43 -8.49
N LYS A 94 18.59 10.65 -9.27
CA LYS A 94 18.57 10.57 -10.72
C LYS A 94 19.59 9.58 -11.24
N ALA A 95 19.20 8.75 -12.20
CA ALA A 95 20.09 7.80 -12.87
C ALA A 95 19.65 7.56 -14.32
N LYS A 96 20.52 6.92 -15.10
CA LYS A 96 20.16 6.34 -16.39
C LYS A 96 20.03 4.83 -16.19
N LEU A 97 18.84 4.30 -16.45
CA LEU A 97 18.55 2.88 -16.33
C LEU A 97 18.34 2.27 -17.73
N LYS A 98 18.50 0.97 -17.84
CA LYS A 98 18.21 0.21 -19.04
C LYS A 98 16.94 -0.61 -18.81
N ALA A 99 15.90 -0.34 -19.59
CA ALA A 99 14.70 -1.15 -19.63
C ALA A 99 14.91 -2.47 -20.39
N PHE A 100 13.99 -3.40 -20.25
CA PHE A 100 14.05 -4.74 -20.87
C PHE A 100 14.17 -4.71 -22.38
N ASP A 101 13.59 -3.70 -23.03
CA ASP A 101 13.60 -3.48 -24.49
C ASP A 101 14.87 -2.75 -24.99
N GLY A 102 15.80 -2.46 -24.08
CA GLY A 102 17.04 -1.72 -24.36
C GLY A 102 16.89 -0.19 -24.36
N THR A 103 15.70 0.34 -24.09
CA THR A 103 15.46 1.78 -23.91
C THR A 103 16.27 2.32 -22.74
N THR A 104 16.81 3.53 -22.88
CA THR A 104 17.48 4.21 -21.77
C THR A 104 16.51 5.18 -21.11
N LEU A 105 16.13 4.90 -19.87
CA LEU A 105 15.26 5.72 -19.06
C LEU A 105 16.08 6.71 -18.24
N ASN A 106 15.56 7.94 -18.07
CA ASN A 106 16.18 8.97 -17.23
C ASN A 106 15.40 9.03 -15.91
N MET A 107 15.64 8.05 -15.07
CA MET A 107 14.96 7.85 -13.79
C MET A 107 15.09 9.06 -12.86
N ARG A 108 13.99 9.38 -12.15
CA ARG A 108 13.92 10.47 -11.19
C ARG A 108 13.06 10.07 -9.98
N ASN A 109 13.61 9.36 -9.01
CA ASN A 109 12.96 9.16 -7.72
C ASN A 109 12.95 10.46 -6.91
N ILE A 110 11.82 10.73 -6.24
CA ILE A 110 11.64 11.93 -5.40
C ILE A 110 11.36 11.47 -3.97
N ILE A 111 12.24 11.83 -3.04
CA ILE A 111 12.17 11.39 -1.65
C ILE A 111 11.95 12.61 -0.76
N ALA A 112 10.86 12.62 0.00
CA ALA A 112 10.44 13.71 0.86
C ALA A 112 10.44 13.27 2.32
N SER A 113 11.31 13.86 3.16
CA SER A 113 11.47 13.50 4.56
C SER A 113 10.77 14.49 5.48
N TYR A 114 9.89 13.97 6.34
CA TYR A 114 9.24 14.68 7.44
C TYR A 114 9.80 14.20 8.78
N ASN A 115 9.90 15.07 9.75
CA ASN A 115 10.52 14.82 11.06
C ASN A 115 11.85 14.05 10.92
N PRO A 116 12.88 14.64 10.29
CA PRO A 116 14.09 13.91 9.87
C PRO A 116 14.93 13.41 11.05
N ASN A 117 14.75 14.00 12.25
CA ASN A 117 15.49 13.65 13.47
C ASN A 117 14.80 12.56 14.31
N ALA A 118 13.62 12.06 13.91
CA ALA A 118 12.94 10.99 14.63
C ALA A 118 13.75 9.69 14.56
N GLU A 119 13.90 9.02 15.70
CA GLU A 119 14.59 7.72 15.79
C GLU A 119 13.86 6.63 15.02
N LYS A 120 12.53 6.60 15.13
CA LYS A 120 11.67 5.66 14.42
C LYS A 120 11.12 6.31 13.17
N ARG A 121 11.25 5.65 12.04
CA ARG A 121 10.80 6.13 10.74
C ARG A 121 9.98 5.07 10.01
N ILE A 122 9.07 5.51 9.15
CA ILE A 122 8.36 4.67 8.19
C ILE A 122 8.58 5.21 6.77
N LEU A 123 8.43 4.32 5.80
CA LEU A 123 8.54 4.62 4.39
C LEU A 123 7.16 4.47 3.72
N LEU A 124 6.72 5.47 3.00
CA LEU A 124 5.53 5.42 2.16
C LEU A 124 5.96 5.53 0.71
N LEU A 125 5.42 4.67 -0.17
CA LEU A 125 5.81 4.63 -1.57
C LEU A 125 4.58 4.74 -2.47
N ALA A 126 4.77 5.30 -3.66
CA ALA A 126 3.90 5.17 -4.82
C ALA A 126 4.71 5.47 -6.07
N HIS A 127 4.45 4.79 -7.18
CA HIS A 127 5.05 5.18 -8.44
C HIS A 127 4.33 6.40 -9.04
N TRP A 128 5.03 7.22 -9.81
CA TRP A 128 4.48 8.46 -10.37
C TRP A 128 4.54 8.52 -11.90
N ASP A 129 5.28 7.62 -12.52
CA ASP A 129 5.27 7.39 -13.96
C ASP A 129 3.95 6.72 -14.41
N CYS A 130 3.83 6.41 -15.65
CA CYS A 130 2.75 5.60 -16.18
C CYS A 130 3.20 4.80 -17.41
N ARG A 131 2.45 3.75 -17.69
CA ARG A 131 2.72 2.82 -18.78
C ARG A 131 2.79 3.51 -20.13
N PRO A 132 3.85 3.26 -20.92
CA PRO A 132 4.03 3.89 -22.23
C PRO A 132 3.10 3.32 -23.32
N TRP A 133 2.41 2.21 -23.06
CA TRP A 133 1.52 1.55 -24.00
C TRP A 133 0.32 0.90 -23.31
N ALA A 134 -0.86 1.01 -23.90
CA ALA A 134 -2.11 0.45 -23.36
C ALA A 134 -2.30 -1.01 -23.81
N ASP A 135 -1.37 -1.88 -23.40
CA ASP A 135 -1.27 -3.26 -23.89
C ASP A 135 -2.34 -4.22 -23.36
N SER A 136 -3.15 -3.80 -22.38
CA SER A 136 -4.36 -4.49 -21.91
C SER A 136 -5.66 -3.88 -22.48
N ASP A 137 -5.58 -2.91 -23.41
CA ASP A 137 -6.78 -2.34 -24.01
C ASP A 137 -7.47 -3.37 -24.92
N ALA A 138 -8.80 -3.43 -24.83
CA ALA A 138 -9.61 -4.35 -25.63
C ALA A 138 -9.53 -4.06 -27.15
N ASP A 139 -9.22 -2.82 -27.55
CA ASP A 139 -8.97 -2.46 -28.94
C ASP A 139 -7.46 -2.47 -29.24
N PRO A 140 -6.96 -3.42 -30.04
CA PRO A 140 -5.54 -3.49 -30.41
C PRO A 140 -4.99 -2.21 -31.06
N ALA A 141 -5.86 -1.36 -31.63
CA ALA A 141 -5.44 -0.08 -32.20
C ALA A 141 -4.91 0.90 -31.13
N ASN A 142 -5.28 0.69 -29.88
CA ASN A 142 -4.84 1.48 -28.72
C ASN A 142 -3.53 0.98 -28.10
N HIS A 143 -3.06 -0.22 -28.42
CA HIS A 143 -1.91 -0.84 -27.74
C HIS A 143 -0.61 -0.02 -27.85
N ALA A 144 -0.47 0.85 -28.85
CA ALA A 144 0.68 1.75 -28.95
C ALA A 144 0.46 3.13 -28.31
N LEU A 145 -0.70 3.38 -27.71
CA LEU A 145 -1.02 4.64 -27.06
C LEU A 145 -0.60 4.59 -25.57
N PRO A 146 -0.12 5.71 -25.02
CA PRO A 146 0.23 5.75 -23.59
C PRO A 146 -1.03 5.71 -22.71
N VAL A 147 -0.90 5.13 -21.53
CA VAL A 147 -1.93 5.14 -20.48
C VAL A 147 -1.92 6.48 -19.75
N MET A 148 -3.11 7.05 -19.45
CA MET A 148 -3.19 8.26 -18.63
C MET A 148 -2.74 7.99 -17.18
N GLY A 149 -2.97 6.79 -16.68
CA GLY A 149 -2.54 6.37 -15.34
C GLY A 149 -3.16 7.19 -14.22
N ALA A 150 -4.48 7.39 -14.25
CA ALA A 150 -5.15 8.14 -13.17
C ALA A 150 -5.25 7.30 -11.89
N ASN A 151 -5.56 6.00 -12.03
CA ASN A 151 -5.52 5.06 -10.92
C ASN A 151 -4.11 4.50 -10.74
N ASP A 152 -3.49 4.13 -11.83
CA ASP A 152 -2.18 3.49 -11.94
C ASP A 152 -1.11 4.55 -12.27
N GLY A 153 -0.47 4.93 -11.36
CA GLY A 153 0.31 5.54 -10.35
C GLY A 153 -0.22 6.83 -9.75
N ALA A 154 -1.05 7.67 -10.46
CA ALA A 154 -1.39 9.00 -9.92
C ALA A 154 -2.24 8.93 -8.64
N SER A 155 -3.03 7.85 -8.42
CA SER A 155 -3.87 7.71 -7.24
C SER A 155 -3.06 7.57 -5.95
N GLY A 156 -2.05 6.70 -5.94
CA GLY A 156 -1.15 6.53 -4.81
C GLY A 156 -0.42 7.83 -4.47
N VAL A 157 0.12 8.49 -5.48
CA VAL A 157 0.78 9.81 -5.34
C VAL A 157 -0.19 10.86 -4.80
N GLY A 158 -1.45 10.89 -5.27
CA GLY A 158 -2.48 11.82 -4.78
C GLY A 158 -2.76 11.65 -3.29
N VAL A 159 -2.86 10.40 -2.82
CA VAL A 159 -2.99 10.08 -1.38
C VAL A 159 -1.76 10.54 -0.61
N LEU A 160 -0.54 10.28 -1.11
CA LEU A 160 0.70 10.66 -0.44
C LEU A 160 0.90 12.18 -0.37
N LEU A 161 0.47 12.95 -1.38
CA LEU A 161 0.51 14.41 -1.33
C LEU A 161 -0.48 14.99 -0.30
N GLU A 162 -1.64 14.36 -0.12
CA GLU A 162 -2.57 14.77 0.92
C GLU A 162 -2.05 14.39 2.32
N ILE A 163 -1.40 13.24 2.47
CA ILE A 163 -0.66 12.90 3.71
C ILE A 163 0.43 13.94 3.98
N ALA A 164 1.18 14.35 2.97
CA ALA A 164 2.19 15.41 3.08
C ALA A 164 1.57 16.73 3.59
N ARG A 165 0.39 17.12 3.06
CA ARG A 165 -0.34 18.30 3.52
C ARG A 165 -0.79 18.16 4.99
N ALA A 166 -1.28 17.00 5.39
CA ALA A 166 -1.69 16.71 6.76
C ALA A 166 -0.51 16.74 7.72
N LEU A 167 0.64 16.16 7.36
CA LEU A 167 1.87 16.19 8.16
C LEU A 167 2.42 17.60 8.32
N HIS A 168 2.26 18.48 7.33
CA HIS A 168 2.60 19.90 7.42
C HIS A 168 1.70 20.62 8.44
N ALA A 169 0.41 20.32 8.46
CA ALA A 169 -0.54 20.91 9.40
C ALA A 169 -0.37 20.37 10.84
N ARG A 170 -0.02 19.09 10.96
CA ARG A 170 0.19 18.42 12.26
C ARG A 170 1.37 17.44 12.13
N GLN A 171 2.47 17.76 12.78
CA GLN A 171 3.65 16.89 12.78
C GLN A 171 3.36 15.55 13.48
N ALA A 172 3.82 14.45 12.86
CA ALA A 172 3.82 13.13 13.48
C ALA A 172 4.99 12.97 14.45
N GLN A 173 4.86 12.08 15.45
CA GLN A 173 5.95 11.76 16.37
C GLN A 173 7.05 10.95 15.66
N VAL A 174 6.69 10.10 14.74
CA VAL A 174 7.61 9.32 13.90
C VAL A 174 8.11 10.14 12.71
N GLY A 175 9.26 9.77 12.18
CA GLY A 175 9.72 10.23 10.89
C GLY A 175 8.91 9.56 9.77
N VAL A 176 8.54 10.32 8.75
CA VAL A 176 7.86 9.80 7.57
C VAL A 176 8.66 10.18 6.34
N ASP A 177 9.07 9.19 5.57
CA ASP A 177 9.65 9.40 4.26
C ASP A 177 8.62 9.00 3.20
N ILE A 178 8.28 9.95 2.32
CA ILE A 178 7.45 9.71 1.15
C ILE A 178 8.39 9.58 -0.03
N MET A 179 8.37 8.42 -0.68
CA MET A 179 9.17 8.15 -1.88
C MET A 179 8.23 7.95 -3.07
N LEU A 180 8.31 8.89 -4.00
CA LEU A 180 7.66 8.79 -5.30
C LEU A 180 8.67 8.14 -6.24
N VAL A 181 8.43 6.89 -6.60
CA VAL A 181 9.33 6.08 -7.43
C VAL A 181 9.02 6.26 -8.90
N ASP A 182 10.03 6.16 -9.74
CA ASP A 182 9.98 6.34 -11.17
C ASP A 182 10.31 5.03 -11.89
N ASP A 183 9.98 4.95 -13.18
CA ASP A 183 10.28 3.80 -14.02
C ASP A 183 9.77 2.46 -13.43
N GLU A 184 8.62 2.49 -12.74
CA GLU A 184 7.96 1.28 -12.26
C GLU A 184 7.34 0.54 -13.43
N ASP A 185 6.56 1.25 -14.28
CA ASP A 185 5.57 0.73 -15.20
C ASP A 185 6.12 0.50 -16.64
N TRP A 186 7.44 0.38 -16.79
CA TRP A 186 8.10 0.01 -18.05
C TRP A 186 8.48 -1.47 -18.09
N GLY A 187 7.67 -2.33 -17.47
CA GLY A 187 7.95 -3.75 -17.37
C GLY A 187 7.43 -4.58 -18.53
N SER A 188 7.90 -5.83 -18.64
CA SER A 188 7.48 -6.81 -19.63
C SER A 188 6.57 -7.88 -19.03
N HIS A 189 5.50 -8.25 -19.74
CA HIS A 189 4.59 -9.34 -19.36
C HIS A 189 5.12 -10.75 -19.75
N ASP A 190 6.37 -10.87 -20.16
CA ASP A 190 6.98 -12.17 -20.56
C ASP A 190 7.41 -13.05 -19.37
N GLY A 191 7.11 -12.64 -18.12
CA GLY A 191 7.47 -13.32 -16.89
C GLY A 191 8.82 -12.87 -16.31
N ASN A 192 9.45 -11.83 -16.86
CA ASN A 192 10.65 -11.23 -16.30
C ASN A 192 10.30 -10.23 -15.21
N GLU A 193 10.17 -10.69 -13.96
CA GLU A 193 9.85 -9.87 -12.80
C GLU A 193 10.84 -8.71 -12.60
N GLU A 194 12.11 -8.88 -12.94
CA GLU A 194 13.16 -7.86 -12.79
C GLU A 194 13.03 -6.72 -13.81
N SER A 195 12.08 -6.78 -14.75
CA SER A 195 11.81 -5.69 -15.70
C SER A 195 10.96 -4.57 -15.13
N TRP A 196 10.29 -4.80 -13.99
CA TRP A 196 9.41 -3.86 -13.29
C TRP A 196 10.13 -3.10 -12.17
N ALA A 197 9.55 -2.02 -11.68
CA ALA A 197 10.02 -1.28 -10.50
C ALA A 197 11.50 -0.85 -10.56
N LEU A 198 11.98 -0.43 -11.73
CA LEU A 198 13.41 -0.15 -11.96
C LEU A 198 13.93 0.97 -11.05
N GLY A 199 13.11 1.99 -10.75
CA GLY A 199 13.49 3.07 -9.84
C GLY A 199 13.70 2.59 -8.40
N THR A 200 12.84 1.69 -7.92
CA THR A 200 12.98 1.07 -6.60
C THR A 200 14.16 0.11 -6.55
N GLN A 201 14.38 -0.69 -7.59
CA GLN A 201 15.57 -1.53 -7.68
C GLN A 201 16.86 -0.69 -7.60
N TYR A 202 16.89 0.44 -8.32
CA TYR A 202 18.02 1.36 -8.22
C TYR A 202 18.17 1.93 -6.81
N TRP A 203 17.07 2.39 -6.19
CA TRP A 203 17.09 2.97 -4.85
C TRP A 203 17.55 1.96 -3.79
N THR A 204 17.10 0.71 -3.83
CA THR A 204 17.51 -0.31 -2.85
C THR A 204 19.00 -0.59 -2.88
N ASN A 205 19.64 -0.46 -4.04
CA ASN A 205 21.11 -0.58 -4.20
C ASN A 205 21.86 0.74 -3.91
N ASN A 206 21.17 1.89 -3.89
CA ASN A 206 21.73 3.23 -3.75
C ASN A 206 20.90 4.08 -2.79
N MET A 207 20.60 3.59 -1.60
CA MET A 207 19.72 4.28 -0.63
C MET A 207 20.21 5.72 -0.38
N HIS A 208 19.29 6.65 -0.33
CA HIS A 208 19.52 8.10 -0.19
C HIS A 208 20.18 8.49 1.14
N ILE A 209 20.11 7.62 2.15
CA ILE A 209 20.79 7.75 3.44
C ILE A 209 21.58 6.46 3.69
N LYS A 210 22.86 6.57 4.02
CA LYS A 210 23.68 5.42 4.37
C LYS A 210 23.14 4.71 5.60
N GLY A 211 22.87 3.41 5.47
CA GLY A 211 22.31 2.60 6.55
C GLY A 211 20.83 2.88 6.87
N TYR A 212 20.09 3.43 5.90
CA TYR A 212 18.66 3.68 6.03
C TYR A 212 17.90 2.39 6.42
N ARG A 213 17.14 2.47 7.51
CA ARG A 213 16.36 1.34 8.05
C ARG A 213 15.07 1.88 8.66
N PRO A 214 14.03 2.11 7.87
CA PRO A 214 12.71 2.41 8.40
C PRO A 214 12.15 1.16 9.11
N ALA A 215 11.21 1.37 10.04
CA ALA A 215 10.55 0.26 10.74
C ALA A 215 9.80 -0.65 9.78
N PHE A 216 9.16 -0.04 8.77
CA PHE A 216 8.47 -0.72 7.67
C PHE A 216 8.19 0.26 6.52
N GLY A 217 7.76 -0.29 5.38
CA GLY A 217 7.24 0.44 4.22
C GLY A 217 5.77 0.11 3.94
N ILE A 218 5.08 1.04 3.28
CA ILE A 218 3.74 0.86 2.71
C ILE A 218 3.77 1.43 1.30
N LEU A 219 3.54 0.56 0.31
CA LEU A 219 3.30 0.95 -1.07
C LEU A 219 1.80 1.22 -1.26
N LEU A 220 1.48 2.22 -2.05
CA LEU A 220 0.12 2.55 -2.47
C LEU A 220 0.07 2.49 -4.00
N ASP A 221 -0.51 1.44 -4.53
CA ASP A 221 -0.72 1.26 -5.96
C ASP A 221 -2.19 1.04 -6.30
N MET A 222 -2.68 1.69 -7.35
CA MET A 222 -4.07 1.61 -7.82
C MET A 222 -5.11 1.82 -6.70
N VAL A 223 -4.94 2.85 -5.86
CA VAL A 223 -5.76 3.07 -4.66
C VAL A 223 -6.89 4.09 -4.85
N GLY A 224 -7.27 4.40 -6.09
CA GLY A 224 -8.24 5.46 -6.38
C GLY A 224 -9.53 5.02 -7.05
N ALA A 225 -9.64 3.82 -7.60
CA ALA A 225 -10.76 3.45 -8.45
C ALA A 225 -12.06 3.13 -7.69
N TYR A 226 -13.21 3.37 -8.34
CA TYR A 226 -14.51 2.91 -7.85
C TYR A 226 -14.53 1.41 -7.61
N GLY A 227 -15.07 0.99 -6.46
CA GLY A 227 -15.27 -0.42 -6.12
C GLY A 227 -13.99 -1.18 -5.80
N ALA A 228 -12.90 -0.49 -5.50
CA ALA A 228 -11.62 -1.09 -5.15
C ALA A 228 -11.72 -2.08 -3.98
N LYS A 229 -10.91 -3.12 -4.02
CA LYS A 229 -10.78 -4.17 -3.02
C LYS A 229 -9.30 -4.42 -2.72
N PHE A 230 -8.91 -4.16 -1.49
CA PHE A 230 -7.55 -4.32 -1.01
C PHE A 230 -7.47 -5.63 -0.22
N TYR A 231 -7.17 -6.73 -0.91
CA TYR A 231 -6.90 -8.03 -0.28
C TYR A 231 -5.52 -7.99 0.40
N GLN A 232 -5.28 -8.94 1.31
CA GLN A 232 -3.95 -9.10 1.90
C GLN A 232 -3.03 -9.74 0.84
N GLU A 233 -2.25 -8.93 0.15
CA GLU A 233 -1.33 -9.38 -0.90
C GLU A 233 -0.32 -10.39 -0.35
N TYR A 234 0.04 -11.41 -1.13
CA TYR A 234 0.81 -12.56 -0.65
C TYR A 234 2.20 -12.21 -0.13
N TYR A 235 3.00 -11.45 -0.90
CA TYR A 235 4.35 -11.08 -0.46
C TYR A 235 4.30 -10.12 0.73
N SER A 236 3.31 -9.24 0.80
CA SER A 236 3.05 -8.38 1.96
C SER A 236 2.85 -9.21 3.24
N THR A 237 2.04 -10.27 3.16
CA THR A 237 1.83 -11.17 4.31
C THR A 237 3.07 -12.01 4.62
N ALA A 238 3.80 -12.46 3.59
CA ALA A 238 5.00 -13.28 3.77
C ALA A 238 6.16 -12.51 4.44
N TYR A 239 6.34 -11.23 4.10
CA TYR A 239 7.47 -10.42 4.58
C TYR A 239 7.11 -9.49 5.74
N ALA A 240 5.85 -9.02 5.84
CA ALA A 240 5.45 -7.96 6.76
C ALA A 240 4.07 -8.20 7.41
N GLN A 241 3.76 -9.45 7.80
CA GLN A 241 2.46 -9.85 8.36
C GLN A 241 1.96 -8.95 9.49
N SER A 242 2.83 -8.47 10.37
CA SER A 242 2.44 -7.59 11.47
C SER A 242 1.93 -6.23 10.97
N VAL A 243 2.52 -5.70 9.91
CA VAL A 243 2.11 -4.44 9.28
C VAL A 243 0.76 -4.64 8.57
N VAL A 244 0.60 -5.74 7.82
CA VAL A 244 -0.70 -6.10 7.22
C VAL A 244 -1.78 -6.17 8.29
N THR A 245 -1.53 -6.90 9.38
CA THR A 245 -2.50 -7.05 10.48
C THR A 245 -2.90 -5.70 11.06
N GLU A 246 -1.95 -4.81 11.33
CA GLU A 246 -2.22 -3.49 11.90
C GLU A 246 -3.04 -2.61 10.94
N VAL A 247 -2.61 -2.52 9.68
CA VAL A 247 -3.29 -1.70 8.65
C VAL A 247 -4.73 -2.17 8.43
N TRP A 248 -4.96 -3.48 8.26
CA TRP A 248 -6.31 -4.03 8.07
C TRP A 248 -7.18 -3.88 9.31
N ASN A 249 -6.61 -3.98 10.53
CA ASN A 249 -7.34 -3.70 11.76
C ASN A 249 -7.76 -2.23 11.85
N ILE A 250 -6.89 -1.28 11.49
CA ILE A 250 -7.25 0.15 11.42
C ILE A 250 -8.38 0.35 10.41
N ALA A 251 -8.28 -0.23 9.22
CA ALA A 251 -9.32 -0.13 8.20
C ALA A 251 -10.69 -0.60 8.72
N HIS A 252 -10.73 -1.75 9.40
CA HIS A 252 -11.96 -2.27 10.00
C HIS A 252 -12.51 -1.36 11.11
N ARG A 253 -11.67 -0.84 12.01
CA ARG A 253 -12.08 0.12 13.06
C ARG A 253 -12.66 1.41 12.46
N LEU A 254 -12.13 1.85 11.33
CA LEU A 254 -12.63 3.04 10.62
C LEU A 254 -13.86 2.77 9.75
N GLY A 255 -14.37 1.53 9.71
CA GLY A 255 -15.56 1.16 8.94
C GLY A 255 -15.29 0.81 7.47
N TYR A 256 -14.02 0.67 7.06
CA TYR A 256 -13.63 0.35 5.68
C TYR A 256 -13.44 -1.15 5.42
N GLY A 257 -13.90 -2.02 6.32
CA GLY A 257 -13.72 -3.48 6.21
C GLY A 257 -14.25 -4.09 4.91
N ALA A 258 -15.27 -3.49 4.29
CA ALA A 258 -15.75 -3.92 2.98
C ALA A 258 -14.76 -3.68 1.83
N MET A 259 -13.89 -2.65 1.93
CA MET A 259 -12.81 -2.39 0.99
C MET A 259 -11.53 -3.16 1.33
N PHE A 260 -11.31 -3.47 2.61
CA PHE A 260 -10.14 -4.17 3.15
C PHE A 260 -10.54 -5.55 3.70
N PRO A 261 -10.94 -6.52 2.85
CA PRO A 261 -11.24 -7.88 3.31
C PRO A 261 -10.01 -8.52 3.94
N LYS A 262 -10.19 -9.25 5.06
CA LYS A 262 -9.13 -10.01 5.71
C LYS A 262 -8.93 -11.37 5.05
N GLU A 263 -8.84 -11.36 3.74
CA GLU A 263 -8.67 -12.53 2.89
C GLU A 263 -7.33 -12.41 2.15
N GLN A 264 -6.67 -13.57 1.96
CA GLN A 264 -5.41 -13.63 1.23
C GLN A 264 -5.65 -13.32 -0.24
N GLY A 265 -4.89 -12.39 -0.79
CA GLY A 265 -4.80 -12.11 -2.22
C GLY A 265 -3.74 -12.92 -2.94
N GLY A 266 -3.59 -12.68 -4.23
CA GLY A 266 -2.47 -13.20 -5.04
C GLY A 266 -1.13 -12.56 -4.64
N GLY A 267 -0.03 -13.08 -5.20
CA GLY A 267 1.28 -12.41 -5.15
C GLY A 267 1.45 -11.53 -6.38
N ILE A 268 1.93 -10.33 -6.16
CA ILE A 268 2.16 -9.33 -7.22
C ILE A 268 3.61 -8.88 -7.13
N THR A 269 4.31 -8.86 -8.27
CA THR A 269 5.64 -8.25 -8.36
C THR A 269 5.47 -6.76 -8.56
N ASP A 270 5.87 -5.99 -7.55
CA ASP A 270 5.76 -4.55 -7.50
C ASP A 270 6.90 -3.99 -6.61
N ASP A 271 7.00 -2.69 -6.47
CA ASP A 271 8.02 -1.95 -5.70
C ASP A 271 8.28 -2.55 -4.32
N HIS A 272 7.21 -2.95 -3.59
CA HIS A 272 7.33 -3.52 -2.24
C HIS A 272 8.15 -4.83 -2.20
N VAL A 273 8.17 -5.61 -3.27
CA VAL A 273 8.97 -6.84 -3.34
C VAL A 273 10.45 -6.52 -3.28
N PHE A 274 10.91 -5.52 -4.02
CA PHE A 274 12.30 -5.10 -4.03
C PHE A 274 12.71 -4.44 -2.72
N VAL A 275 11.82 -3.68 -2.08
CA VAL A 275 12.02 -3.12 -0.74
C VAL A 275 12.18 -4.25 0.29
N ASN A 276 11.33 -5.29 0.24
CA ASN A 276 11.43 -6.47 1.08
C ASN A 276 12.75 -7.24 0.87
N ARG A 277 13.16 -7.43 -0.38
CA ARG A 277 14.46 -8.07 -0.74
C ARG A 277 15.65 -7.28 -0.17
N ALA A 278 15.52 -5.96 -0.02
CA ALA A 278 16.53 -5.10 0.64
C ALA A 278 16.50 -5.18 2.19
N GLY A 279 15.61 -6.00 2.76
CA GLY A 279 15.50 -6.25 4.20
C GLY A 279 14.67 -5.21 4.97
N ILE A 280 13.80 -4.48 4.28
CA ILE A 280 12.84 -3.56 4.88
C ILE A 280 11.44 -4.18 4.74
N PRO A 281 10.75 -4.59 5.84
CA PRO A 281 9.39 -5.10 5.76
C PRO A 281 8.48 -4.09 5.07
N CYS A 282 7.87 -4.46 3.95
CA CYS A 282 7.04 -3.56 3.15
C CYS A 282 5.76 -4.28 2.72
N ILE A 283 4.63 -3.60 2.84
CA ILE A 283 3.34 -4.07 2.34
C ILE A 283 2.92 -3.27 1.12
N ASP A 284 2.03 -3.86 0.36
CA ASP A 284 1.34 -3.23 -0.75
C ASP A 284 -0.15 -3.14 -0.46
N ILE A 285 -0.71 -1.94 -0.59
CA ILE A 285 -2.15 -1.68 -0.63
C ILE A 285 -2.51 -1.47 -2.09
N ILE A 286 -3.00 -2.52 -2.73
CA ILE A 286 -3.27 -2.55 -4.17
C ILE A 286 -4.70 -3.07 -4.46
N ASP A 287 -5.39 -2.47 -5.44
CA ASP A 287 -6.72 -2.91 -5.86
C ASP A 287 -6.63 -4.22 -6.63
N MET A 288 -7.09 -5.29 -5.97
CA MET A 288 -7.16 -6.63 -6.52
C MET A 288 -8.62 -7.03 -6.78
N ARG A 289 -8.92 -7.48 -7.99
CA ARG A 289 -10.29 -7.88 -8.38
C ARG A 289 -10.31 -9.29 -8.95
N PRO A 290 -10.31 -10.31 -8.11
CA PRO A 290 -10.45 -11.70 -8.56
C PRO A 290 -11.67 -11.85 -9.47
N GLY A 291 -11.47 -12.39 -10.67
CA GLY A 291 -12.54 -12.57 -11.67
C GLY A 291 -12.52 -11.55 -12.82
N THR A 292 -11.69 -10.53 -12.77
CA THR A 292 -11.30 -9.75 -13.97
C THR A 292 -10.20 -10.49 -14.74
N GLU A 293 -9.97 -10.10 -15.97
CA GLU A 293 -9.00 -10.78 -16.87
C GLU A 293 -7.59 -10.79 -16.28
N HIS A 294 -7.14 -9.68 -15.71
CA HIS A 294 -5.80 -9.51 -15.14
C HIS A 294 -5.76 -9.59 -13.61
N GLY A 295 -6.92 -9.77 -12.96
CA GLY A 295 -7.01 -9.78 -11.49
C GLY A 295 -6.94 -8.40 -10.83
N PHE A 296 -6.94 -7.32 -11.62
CA PHE A 296 -6.83 -5.93 -11.21
C PHE A 296 -8.08 -5.11 -11.59
N PHE A 297 -8.00 -3.82 -11.39
CA PHE A 297 -8.92 -2.81 -11.87
C PHE A 297 -9.22 -3.01 -13.38
N PRO A 298 -10.51 -2.94 -13.83
CA PRO A 298 -10.88 -3.31 -15.20
C PRO A 298 -10.26 -2.48 -16.33
N HIS A 299 -9.74 -1.29 -16.00
CA HIS A 299 -9.06 -0.42 -16.96
C HIS A 299 -7.54 -0.36 -16.75
N TRP A 300 -6.99 -1.32 -16.01
CA TRP A 300 -5.55 -1.47 -15.84
C TRP A 300 -4.86 -1.62 -17.18
N HIS A 301 -3.84 -0.81 -17.44
CA HIS A 301 -3.07 -0.77 -18.68
C HIS A 301 -3.92 -0.54 -19.94
N THR A 302 -4.99 0.25 -19.81
CA THR A 302 -5.83 0.66 -20.95
C THR A 302 -5.90 2.17 -21.09
N THR A 303 -6.32 2.65 -22.26
CA THR A 303 -6.59 4.09 -22.49
C THR A 303 -7.73 4.63 -21.63
N ALA A 304 -8.51 3.77 -21.00
CA ALA A 304 -9.63 4.13 -20.15
C ALA A 304 -9.24 4.38 -18.67
N ASP A 305 -7.99 4.19 -18.26
CA ASP A 305 -7.53 4.59 -16.91
C ASP A 305 -7.43 6.11 -16.80
N THR A 306 -8.56 6.75 -16.55
CA THR A 306 -8.73 8.21 -16.52
C THR A 306 -9.42 8.67 -15.24
N MET A 307 -9.48 9.99 -15.03
CA MET A 307 -10.16 10.63 -13.89
C MET A 307 -11.62 10.20 -13.71
N GLN A 308 -12.29 9.70 -14.77
CA GLN A 308 -13.67 9.22 -14.69
C GLN A 308 -13.83 7.98 -13.78
N ASN A 309 -12.74 7.26 -13.54
CA ASN A 309 -12.71 6.06 -12.70
C ASN A 309 -12.27 6.34 -11.26
N ILE A 310 -11.87 7.56 -10.95
CA ILE A 310 -11.37 7.91 -9.61
C ILE A 310 -12.53 8.27 -8.68
N ASP A 311 -12.56 7.60 -7.53
CA ASP A 311 -13.54 7.78 -6.46
C ASP A 311 -12.88 8.46 -5.25
N PRO A 312 -13.30 9.68 -4.89
CA PRO A 312 -12.82 10.34 -3.68
C PRO A 312 -13.03 9.52 -2.39
N ALA A 313 -14.06 8.66 -2.35
CA ALA A 313 -14.33 7.81 -1.19
C ALA A 313 -13.27 6.70 -1.05
N THR A 314 -12.79 6.15 -2.16
CA THR A 314 -11.69 5.17 -2.16
C THR A 314 -10.39 5.82 -1.70
N LEU A 315 -10.03 6.99 -2.25
CA LEU A 315 -8.86 7.76 -1.80
C LEU A 315 -8.94 8.09 -0.31
N LYS A 316 -10.14 8.46 0.18
CA LYS A 316 -10.38 8.74 1.60
C LYS A 316 -10.14 7.52 2.47
N ALA A 317 -10.65 6.36 2.07
CA ALA A 317 -10.50 5.13 2.83
C ALA A 317 -9.02 4.79 3.04
N VAL A 318 -8.25 4.72 1.95
CA VAL A 318 -6.80 4.41 2.02
C VAL A 318 -6.04 5.48 2.79
N GLY A 319 -6.23 6.75 2.45
CA GLY A 319 -5.53 7.84 3.11
C GLY A 319 -5.83 7.97 4.59
N SER A 320 -7.10 7.77 5.01
CA SER A 320 -7.49 7.77 6.43
C SER A 320 -6.83 6.62 7.20
N VAL A 321 -6.74 5.43 6.60
CA VAL A 321 -6.09 4.27 7.21
C VAL A 321 -4.60 4.55 7.44
N VAL A 322 -3.89 4.96 6.40
CA VAL A 322 -2.44 5.23 6.48
C VAL A 322 -2.15 6.40 7.43
N LEU A 323 -2.91 7.50 7.35
CA LEU A 323 -2.70 8.66 8.20
C LEU A 323 -3.03 8.35 9.68
N THR A 324 -4.05 7.51 9.94
CA THR A 324 -4.36 7.04 11.30
C THR A 324 -3.23 6.19 11.86
N LEU A 325 -2.65 5.29 11.06
CA LEU A 325 -1.47 4.51 11.45
C LEU A 325 -0.31 5.44 11.84
N ILE A 326 0.02 6.43 11.01
CA ILE A 326 1.10 7.39 11.27
C ILE A 326 0.93 8.07 12.63
N TYR A 327 -0.28 8.57 12.93
CA TYR A 327 -0.54 9.30 14.17
C TYR A 327 -0.75 8.40 15.40
N SER A 328 -0.88 7.08 15.21
CA SER A 328 -0.94 6.13 16.32
C SER A 328 0.44 5.66 16.80
N MET A 329 1.48 5.96 16.06
CA MET A 329 2.87 5.58 16.36
C MET A 329 3.54 6.63 17.23
#